data_97f9e3fe99f41e5fc5eb21f29ba9787d
#
_entry.id   97f9e3fe99f41e5fc5eb21f29ba9787d
#
_cell.length_a   1.000
_cell.length_b   1.000
_cell.length_c   1.000
_cell.angle_alpha   90.00
_cell.angle_beta   90.00
_cell.angle_gamma   90.00
#
_symmetry.space_group_name_H-M   'P 1'
#
loop_
_entity.id
_entity.type
_entity.pdbx_description
1 polymer ?
#
loop_
_entity_poly.entity_id
_entity_poly.type
_entity_poly.pdbx_seq_one_letter_code
_entity_poly.pdbx_strand_id
1 'polypeptide(L)'
;MSAAEGMGLNGAASALVAGVIASAASAVAVPPGLAQVVPGGVLPPGAAAQILQVHNAERAAVGVAPLRWEESLAASALQCAQRLAATRQFRHCGSGENLWMGTAGAFTPTQMAELWAAERRDFTPGTFPAVSRSGNWQAVGHYTQMVWRTTTSLGCAASTGADGNTRLVCHYAPPGNIQGRSVF
;
A
#
# COMPACT_ATOMS: atom_id res chain seq x y z
N MET A 1 45.75 -37.96 -73.60
CA MET A 1 45.23 -36.86 -74.42
C MET A 1 44.68 -35.85 -73.44
N SER A 2 45.49 -34.87 -73.14
CA SER A 2 45.48 -33.47 -73.58
C SER A 2 44.38 -32.69 -72.83
N ALA A 3 44.62 -31.76 -72.17
CA ALA A 3 45.39 -30.52 -72.01
C ALA A 3 44.44 -29.58 -71.20
N ALA A 4 44.90 -28.91 -70.31
CA ALA A 4 45.55 -27.61 -70.17
C ALA A 4 44.57 -26.59 -69.51
N GLU A 5 45.03 -26.08 -68.47
CA GLU A 5 45.37 -24.66 -68.14
C GLU A 5 44.27 -23.67 -68.06
N GLY A 6 44.35 -22.88 -66.93
CA GLY A 6 43.74 -21.60 -66.82
C GLY A 6 43.83 -21.01 -65.40
N MET A 7 44.94 -20.34 -65.13
CA MET A 7 45.17 -19.47 -63.93
C MET A 7 44.19 -18.32 -63.89
N GLY A 8 43.80 -17.95 -62.64
CA GLY A 8 43.11 -16.69 -62.38
C GLY A 8 43.11 -16.37 -60.90
N LEU A 9 44.21 -15.71 -60.47
CA LEU A 9 44.27 -15.02 -59.20
C LEU A 9 43.36 -13.81 -59.19
N ASN A 10 42.48 -13.65 -58.22
CA ASN A 10 42.14 -12.30 -57.73
C ASN A 10 41.59 -12.38 -56.29
N GLY A 11 42.26 -11.64 -55.46
CA GLY A 11 41.93 -11.46 -54.05
C GLY A 11 40.63 -10.67 -53.82
N ALA A 12 39.97 -11.02 -52.79
CA ALA A 12 38.95 -10.18 -52.24
C ALA A 12 38.99 -10.27 -50.71
N ALA A 13 39.05 -9.13 -50.14
CA ALA A 13 39.24 -8.76 -48.75
C ALA A 13 38.31 -9.47 -47.77
N SER A 14 38.89 -9.92 -46.67
CA SER A 14 38.17 -10.30 -45.44
C SER A 14 37.48 -9.07 -44.83
N ALA A 15 36.16 -8.99 -44.90
CA ALA A 15 35.36 -8.09 -44.08
C ALA A 15 35.03 -8.81 -42.75
N LEU A 16 35.71 -8.39 -41.69
CA LEU A 16 35.34 -8.72 -40.30
C LEU A 16 34.03 -8.03 -40.00
N VAL A 17 32.92 -8.77 -39.97
CA VAL A 17 31.67 -8.31 -39.40
C VAL A 17 31.75 -8.50 -37.87
N ALA A 18 32.00 -7.41 -37.16
CA ALA A 18 31.87 -7.38 -35.72
C ALA A 18 30.40 -7.56 -35.34
N GLY A 19 30.05 -8.77 -34.90
CA GLY A 19 28.74 -9.05 -34.32
C GLY A 19 28.62 -8.36 -32.96
N VAL A 20 27.82 -7.29 -32.92
CA VAL A 20 27.39 -6.69 -31.65
C VAL A 20 26.41 -7.68 -31.02
N ILE A 21 26.87 -8.37 -29.98
CA ILE A 21 25.96 -9.16 -29.13
C ILE A 21 25.21 -8.19 -28.27
N ALA A 22 24.00 -7.84 -28.67
CA ALA A 22 23.05 -7.14 -27.82
C ALA A 22 22.63 -8.11 -26.71
N SER A 23 23.17 -7.95 -25.50
CA SER A 23 22.66 -8.60 -24.30
C SER A 23 21.28 -8.05 -24.03
N ALA A 24 20.24 -8.78 -24.40
CA ALA A 24 18.90 -8.55 -23.95
C ALA A 24 18.86 -8.84 -22.44
N ALA A 25 18.89 -7.78 -21.64
CA ALA A 25 18.54 -7.88 -20.23
C ALA A 25 17.07 -8.31 -20.17
N SER A 26 16.84 -9.59 -19.86
CA SER A 26 15.51 -10.10 -19.55
C SER A 26 15.01 -9.37 -18.30
N ALA A 27 14.15 -8.39 -18.47
CA ALA A 27 13.38 -7.81 -17.37
C ALA A 27 12.51 -8.94 -16.81
N VAL A 28 12.87 -9.45 -15.65
CA VAL A 28 12.02 -10.37 -14.88
C VAL A 28 10.78 -9.58 -14.53
N ALA A 29 9.67 -9.90 -15.17
CA ALA A 29 8.37 -9.37 -14.84
C ALA A 29 8.04 -9.78 -13.39
N VAL A 30 8.00 -8.81 -12.47
CA VAL A 30 7.51 -9.01 -11.11
C VAL A 30 6.03 -9.36 -11.22
N PRO A 31 5.56 -10.49 -10.65
CA PRO A 31 4.15 -10.85 -10.73
C PRO A 31 3.29 -9.75 -10.08
N PRO A 32 2.09 -9.45 -10.65
CA PRO A 32 1.18 -8.48 -10.06
C PRO A 32 0.70 -9.02 -8.70
N GLY A 33 1.20 -8.46 -7.60
CA GLY A 33 0.85 -8.88 -6.24
C GLY A 33 1.82 -8.46 -5.14
N LEU A 34 3.05 -8.14 -5.45
CA LEU A 34 4.05 -7.72 -4.47
C LEU A 34 4.43 -6.24 -4.66
N ALA A 35 3.45 -5.35 -4.50
CA ALA A 35 3.73 -3.92 -4.39
C ALA A 35 4.43 -3.65 -3.05
N GLN A 36 5.74 -3.76 -3.04
CA GLN A 36 6.55 -3.52 -1.84
C GLN A 36 6.49 -2.05 -1.46
N VAL A 37 6.37 -1.78 -0.17
CA VAL A 37 6.60 -0.45 0.38
C VAL A 37 8.08 -0.11 0.14
N VAL A 38 8.33 0.92 -0.66
CA VAL A 38 9.70 1.34 -0.97
C VAL A 38 10.41 1.88 0.28
N PRO A 39 11.74 1.65 0.43
CA PRO A 39 12.51 2.26 1.49
C PRO A 39 12.35 3.78 1.46
N GLY A 40 11.93 4.38 2.58
CA GLY A 40 11.66 5.82 2.67
C GLY A 40 10.22 6.17 2.99
N GLY A 41 9.30 5.18 3.01
CA GLY A 41 7.96 5.39 3.58
C GLY A 41 6.91 5.91 2.61
N VAL A 42 7.09 5.73 1.30
CA VAL A 42 6.09 6.12 0.29
C VAL A 42 5.27 4.90 -0.11
N LEU A 43 3.95 5.08 -0.18
CA LEU A 43 3.06 4.04 -0.72
C LEU A 43 3.43 3.70 -2.18
N PRO A 44 3.32 2.43 -2.61
CA PRO A 44 3.49 2.08 -4.01
C PRO A 44 2.53 2.86 -4.91
N PRO A 45 2.87 3.05 -6.19
CA PRO A 45 1.98 3.69 -7.14
C PRO A 45 0.59 3.06 -7.14
N GLY A 46 -0.46 3.88 -7.08
CA GLY A 46 -1.86 3.44 -7.07
C GLY A 46 -2.39 2.97 -5.71
N ALA A 47 -1.54 2.68 -4.72
CA ALA A 47 -2.00 2.17 -3.43
C ALA A 47 -2.87 3.18 -2.66
N ALA A 48 -2.59 4.48 -2.78
CA ALA A 48 -3.43 5.53 -2.19
C ALA A 48 -4.88 5.45 -2.70
N ALA A 49 -5.05 5.34 -4.02
CA ALA A 49 -6.37 5.21 -4.64
C ALA A 49 -7.07 3.90 -4.21
N GLN A 50 -6.34 2.80 -4.12
CA GLN A 50 -6.89 1.51 -3.70
C GLN A 50 -7.33 1.52 -2.23
N ILE A 51 -6.51 2.08 -1.32
CA ILE A 51 -6.87 2.25 0.09
C ILE A 51 -8.13 3.11 0.20
N LEU A 52 -8.17 4.25 -0.49
CA LEU A 52 -9.36 5.11 -0.51
C LEU A 52 -10.59 4.38 -1.05
N GLN A 53 -10.44 3.55 -2.07
CA GLN A 53 -11.52 2.72 -2.63
C GLN A 53 -12.06 1.72 -1.60
N VAL A 54 -11.20 1.02 -0.84
CA VAL A 54 -11.63 0.11 0.23
C VAL A 54 -12.48 0.87 1.26
N HIS A 55 -12.02 2.04 1.73
CA HIS A 55 -12.76 2.86 2.67
C HIS A 55 -14.13 3.27 2.11
N ASN A 56 -14.15 3.75 0.87
CA ASN A 56 -15.37 4.27 0.26
C ASN A 56 -16.37 3.16 -0.08
N ALA A 57 -15.92 1.95 -0.34
CA ALA A 57 -16.80 0.78 -0.49
C ALA A 57 -17.52 0.46 0.83
N GLU A 58 -16.81 0.44 1.97
CA GLU A 58 -17.41 0.21 3.29
C GLU A 58 -18.37 1.35 3.68
N ARG A 59 -18.01 2.60 3.37
CA ARG A 59 -18.86 3.77 3.64
C ARG A 59 -20.16 3.75 2.82
N ALA A 60 -20.06 3.40 1.53
CA ALA A 60 -21.23 3.24 0.67
C ALA A 60 -22.17 2.14 1.18
N ALA A 61 -21.62 1.03 1.67
CA ALA A 61 -22.41 -0.08 2.22
C ALA A 61 -23.26 0.31 3.44
N VAL A 62 -22.86 1.37 4.17
CA VAL A 62 -23.59 1.88 5.34
C VAL A 62 -24.24 3.26 5.12
N GLY A 63 -24.30 3.73 3.87
CA GLY A 63 -24.97 4.99 3.51
C GLY A 63 -24.26 6.25 4.02
N VAL A 64 -22.93 6.23 4.16
CA VAL A 64 -22.12 7.36 4.60
C VAL A 64 -21.37 7.96 3.41
N ALA A 65 -21.25 9.29 3.36
CA ALA A 65 -20.57 10.02 2.29
C ALA A 65 -19.10 9.57 2.12
N PRO A 66 -18.58 9.50 0.88
CA PRO A 66 -17.21 9.06 0.62
C PRO A 66 -16.17 10.02 1.22
N LEU A 67 -15.02 9.45 1.58
CA LEU A 67 -13.82 10.21 1.95
C LEU A 67 -13.11 10.75 0.70
N ARG A 68 -12.33 11.82 0.90
CA ARG A 68 -11.38 12.34 -0.06
C ARG A 68 -9.96 12.07 0.43
N TRP A 69 -9.05 11.82 -0.51
CA TRP A 69 -7.63 11.77 -0.17
C TRP A 69 -7.10 13.17 0.10
N GLU A 70 -6.25 13.30 1.12
CA GLU A 70 -5.64 14.57 1.49
C GLU A 70 -4.14 14.39 1.74
N GLU A 71 -3.32 15.08 0.93
CA GLU A 71 -1.86 14.94 0.97
C GLU A 71 -1.25 15.43 2.29
N SER A 72 -1.86 16.41 2.93
CA SER A 72 -1.40 16.87 4.25
C SER A 72 -1.54 15.79 5.32
N LEU A 73 -2.62 15.00 5.28
CA LEU A 73 -2.82 13.84 6.14
C LEU A 73 -1.83 12.71 5.79
N ALA A 74 -1.58 12.47 4.50
CA ALA A 74 -0.61 11.48 4.06
C ALA A 74 0.81 11.84 4.51
N ALA A 75 1.20 13.11 4.42
CA ALA A 75 2.49 13.60 4.91
C ALA A 75 2.62 13.44 6.44
N SER A 76 1.57 13.74 7.19
CA SER A 76 1.52 13.53 8.64
C SER A 76 1.60 12.03 9.01
N ALA A 77 0.88 11.18 8.28
CA ALA A 77 0.93 9.73 8.44
C ALA A 77 2.35 9.19 8.15
N LEU A 78 3.05 9.74 7.14
CA LEU A 78 4.43 9.38 6.83
C LEU A 78 5.38 9.66 7.99
N GLN A 79 5.29 10.84 8.58
CA GLN A 79 6.12 11.20 9.76
C GLN A 79 5.88 10.23 10.92
N CYS A 80 4.62 9.86 11.17
CA CYS A 80 4.28 8.86 12.18
C CYS A 80 4.87 7.49 11.83
N ALA A 81 4.62 6.97 10.61
CA ALA A 81 5.11 5.67 10.18
C ALA A 81 6.64 5.56 10.26
N GLN A 82 7.37 6.59 9.82
CA GLN A 82 8.83 6.65 9.91
C GLN A 82 9.33 6.64 11.35
N ARG A 83 8.71 7.42 12.24
CA ARG A 83 9.06 7.44 13.67
C ARG A 83 8.83 6.08 14.31
N LEU A 84 7.69 5.44 14.06
CA LEU A 84 7.37 4.12 14.59
C LEU A 84 8.33 3.04 14.05
N ALA A 85 8.69 3.11 12.77
CA ALA A 85 9.66 2.21 12.15
C ALA A 85 11.07 2.37 12.76
N ALA A 86 11.54 3.61 12.92
CA ALA A 86 12.84 3.91 13.50
C ALA A 86 12.96 3.47 14.97
N THR A 87 11.87 3.62 15.75
CA THR A 87 11.84 3.28 17.18
C THR A 87 11.35 1.86 17.45
N ARG A 88 10.98 1.09 16.40
CA ARG A 88 10.41 -0.27 16.50
C ARG A 88 9.15 -0.34 17.38
N GLN A 89 8.40 0.77 17.46
CA GLN A 89 7.19 0.87 18.26
C GLN A 89 5.94 0.55 17.43
N PHE A 90 4.87 0.15 18.16
CA PHE A 90 3.52 0.00 17.62
C PHE A 90 2.55 0.68 18.59
N ARG A 91 2.31 1.97 18.38
CA ARG A 91 1.40 2.79 19.17
C ARG A 91 0.89 3.96 18.37
N HIS A 92 -0.31 4.42 18.68
CA HIS A 92 -0.87 5.59 18.02
C HIS A 92 -0.02 6.85 18.22
N CYS A 93 0.04 7.67 17.19
CA CYS A 93 0.71 8.98 17.21
C CYS A 93 -0.24 10.09 17.64
N GLY A 94 -1.54 9.88 17.50
CA GLY A 94 -2.59 10.84 17.83
C GLY A 94 -3.98 10.25 17.68
N SER A 95 -5.00 11.10 17.81
CA SER A 95 -6.40 10.75 17.54
C SER A 95 -6.68 10.70 16.03
N GLY A 96 -7.75 9.99 15.63
CA GLY A 96 -8.12 9.89 14.21
C GLY A 96 -7.08 9.14 13.39
N GLU A 97 -6.64 7.98 13.88
CA GLU A 97 -5.60 7.17 13.26
C GLU A 97 -5.98 5.70 13.27
N ASN A 98 -5.77 5.03 12.13
CA ASN A 98 -5.67 3.58 12.06
C ASN A 98 -4.20 3.18 11.85
N LEU A 99 -3.80 2.12 12.53
CA LEU A 99 -2.42 1.63 12.54
C LEU A 99 -2.39 0.13 12.28
N TRP A 100 -1.51 -0.32 11.37
CA TRP A 100 -1.25 -1.72 11.09
C TRP A 100 0.26 -2.00 11.14
N MET A 101 0.64 -3.21 11.57
CA MET A 101 2.02 -3.66 11.54
C MET A 101 2.10 -5.15 11.20
N GLY A 102 3.10 -5.51 10.39
CA GLY A 102 3.40 -6.90 10.04
C GLY A 102 4.69 -7.02 9.24
N THR A 103 5.08 -8.26 8.94
CA THR A 103 6.30 -8.56 8.18
C THR A 103 6.30 -7.84 6.84
N ALA A 104 7.40 -7.19 6.52
CA ALA A 104 7.58 -6.45 5.27
C ALA A 104 7.36 -7.36 4.04
N GLY A 105 6.56 -6.88 3.10
CA GLY A 105 6.24 -7.61 1.87
C GLY A 105 5.19 -8.72 2.02
N ALA A 106 4.73 -9.07 3.23
CA ALA A 106 3.72 -10.10 3.42
C ALA A 106 2.31 -9.63 3.00
N PHE A 107 2.04 -8.33 3.09
CA PHE A 107 0.77 -7.71 2.73
C PHE A 107 0.98 -6.46 1.90
N THR A 108 0.10 -6.22 0.93
CA THR A 108 0.01 -4.92 0.26
C THR A 108 -0.68 -3.91 1.16
N PRO A 109 -0.47 -2.59 0.98
CA PRO A 109 -1.20 -1.57 1.73
C PRO A 109 -2.72 -1.68 1.61
N THR A 110 -3.21 -2.13 0.46
CA THR A 110 -4.64 -2.40 0.22
C THR A 110 -5.15 -3.53 1.11
N GLN A 111 -4.44 -4.67 1.14
CA GLN A 111 -4.78 -5.80 2.02
C GLN A 111 -4.75 -5.42 3.51
N MET A 112 -3.82 -4.54 3.91
CA MET A 112 -3.79 -4.02 5.29
C MET A 112 -5.09 -3.23 5.62
N ALA A 113 -5.58 -2.40 4.69
CA ALA A 113 -6.86 -1.70 4.86
C ALA A 113 -8.06 -2.66 4.84
N GLU A 114 -8.02 -3.71 4.03
CA GLU A 114 -9.04 -4.76 4.00
C GLU A 114 -9.14 -5.53 5.33
N LEU A 115 -8.02 -5.70 6.05
CA LEU A 115 -8.03 -6.30 7.39
C LEU A 115 -8.80 -5.42 8.39
N TRP A 116 -8.68 -4.09 8.30
CA TRP A 116 -9.51 -3.18 9.10
C TRP A 116 -11.00 -3.27 8.71
N ALA A 117 -11.30 -3.34 7.41
CA ALA A 117 -12.67 -3.51 6.92
C ALA A 117 -13.29 -4.83 7.39
N ALA A 118 -12.49 -5.90 7.53
CA ALA A 118 -12.96 -7.21 7.98
C ALA A 118 -13.48 -7.20 9.43
N GLU A 119 -13.13 -6.21 10.24
CA GLU A 119 -13.66 -6.03 11.61
C GLU A 119 -15.17 -5.79 11.63
N ARG A 120 -15.79 -5.40 10.47
CA ARG A 120 -17.25 -5.23 10.32
C ARG A 120 -18.06 -6.44 10.78
N ARG A 121 -17.48 -7.65 10.73
CA ARG A 121 -18.15 -8.87 11.16
C ARG A 121 -18.53 -8.87 12.65
N ASP A 122 -17.75 -8.15 13.48
CA ASP A 122 -17.97 -8.03 14.92
C ASP A 122 -18.64 -6.71 15.30
N PHE A 123 -18.88 -5.83 14.33
CA PHE A 123 -19.51 -4.54 14.55
C PHE A 123 -21.04 -4.67 14.77
N THR A 124 -21.57 -3.84 15.66
CA THR A 124 -22.99 -3.59 15.83
C THR A 124 -23.26 -2.08 15.79
N PRO A 125 -24.25 -1.61 15.00
CA PRO A 125 -24.60 -0.19 15.00
C PRO A 125 -24.96 0.30 16.39
N GLY A 126 -24.49 1.51 16.75
CA GLY A 126 -24.74 2.07 18.08
C GLY A 126 -23.91 3.30 18.39
N THR A 127 -23.94 3.66 19.65
CA THR A 127 -23.15 4.76 20.20
C THR A 127 -21.79 4.25 20.67
N PHE A 128 -20.72 4.87 20.18
CA PHE A 128 -19.36 4.48 20.56
C PHE A 128 -19.11 4.75 22.06
N PRO A 129 -18.54 3.80 22.83
CA PRO A 129 -17.85 2.58 22.39
C PRO A 129 -18.71 1.30 22.40
N ALA A 130 -20.01 1.35 22.62
CA ALA A 130 -20.90 0.18 22.68
C ALA A 130 -21.28 -0.28 21.25
N VAL A 131 -20.29 -0.68 20.44
CA VAL A 131 -20.43 -0.93 19.00
C VAL A 131 -19.84 -2.28 18.55
N SER A 132 -19.51 -3.16 19.50
CA SER A 132 -18.94 -4.49 19.23
C SER A 132 -19.81 -5.59 19.82
N ARG A 133 -19.97 -6.70 19.09
CA ARG A 133 -20.65 -7.91 19.56
C ARG A 133 -19.97 -8.55 20.76
N SER A 134 -18.64 -8.42 20.85
CA SER A 134 -17.85 -8.93 21.98
C SER A 134 -17.88 -8.02 23.22
N GLY A 135 -18.46 -6.82 23.12
CA GLY A 135 -18.36 -5.78 24.16
C GLY A 135 -17.00 -5.06 24.20
N ASN A 136 -16.03 -5.51 23.40
CA ASN A 136 -14.72 -4.88 23.28
C ASN A 136 -14.64 -4.04 22.00
N TRP A 137 -14.71 -2.71 22.11
CA TRP A 137 -14.69 -1.82 20.96
C TRP A 137 -13.37 -1.88 20.16
N GLN A 138 -12.25 -2.26 20.79
CA GLN A 138 -10.97 -2.40 20.10
C GLN A 138 -11.03 -3.46 18.98
N ALA A 139 -11.93 -4.43 19.07
CA ALA A 139 -12.14 -5.43 18.02
C ALA A 139 -12.75 -4.87 16.73
N VAL A 140 -13.27 -3.65 16.77
CA VAL A 140 -13.93 -2.97 15.65
C VAL A 140 -13.47 -1.52 15.47
N GLY A 141 -12.45 -1.09 16.21
CA GLY A 141 -12.02 0.30 16.28
C GLY A 141 -11.50 0.85 14.95
N HIS A 142 -10.84 0.03 14.14
CA HIS A 142 -10.38 0.44 12.83
C HIS A 142 -11.56 0.59 11.87
N TYR A 143 -12.48 -0.38 11.86
CA TYR A 143 -13.68 -0.31 11.02
C TYR A 143 -14.55 0.89 11.38
N THR A 144 -14.81 1.15 12.66
CA THR A 144 -15.64 2.30 13.08
C THR A 144 -15.04 3.64 12.66
N GLN A 145 -13.69 3.77 12.68
CA GLN A 145 -13.01 4.94 12.14
C GLN A 145 -13.18 5.06 10.61
N MET A 146 -13.09 3.96 9.87
CA MET A 146 -13.28 3.97 8.40
C MET A 146 -14.66 4.50 8.00
N VAL A 147 -15.70 4.09 8.71
CA VAL A 147 -17.10 4.43 8.40
C VAL A 147 -17.66 5.56 9.25
N TRP A 148 -16.81 6.25 10.02
CA TRP A 148 -17.25 7.35 10.88
C TRP A 148 -17.89 8.46 10.07
N ARG A 149 -19.19 8.77 10.37
CA ARG A 149 -20.03 9.64 9.55
C ARG A 149 -19.41 11.02 9.30
N THR A 150 -18.85 11.65 10.34
CA THR A 150 -18.35 13.03 10.25
C THR A 150 -16.92 13.14 9.73
N THR A 151 -16.21 12.02 9.54
CA THR A 151 -14.90 12.00 8.87
C THR A 151 -15.10 12.26 7.38
N THR A 152 -14.31 13.16 6.80
CA THR A 152 -14.39 13.57 5.39
C THR A 152 -13.11 13.35 4.60
N SER A 153 -11.98 13.20 5.28
CA SER A 153 -10.67 13.14 4.64
C SER A 153 -9.82 12.00 5.21
N LEU A 154 -8.97 11.44 4.35
CA LEU A 154 -8.06 10.33 4.61
C LEU A 154 -6.71 10.60 3.96
N GLY A 155 -5.63 10.29 4.66
CA GLY A 155 -4.28 10.22 4.08
C GLY A 155 -3.46 9.15 4.79
N CYS A 156 -2.78 8.31 4.03
CA CYS A 156 -2.03 7.18 4.55
C CYS A 156 -0.58 7.16 4.05
N ALA A 157 0.30 6.56 4.84
CA ALA A 157 1.67 6.24 4.45
C ALA A 157 2.16 5.00 5.19
N ALA A 158 3.19 4.36 4.66
CA ALA A 158 3.79 3.20 5.28
C ALA A 158 5.31 3.36 5.38
N SER A 159 5.93 2.75 6.39
CA SER A 159 7.38 2.70 6.54
C SER A 159 7.82 1.35 7.11
N THR A 160 8.95 0.85 6.61
CA THR A 160 9.54 -0.41 7.09
C THR A 160 10.72 -0.12 8.00
N GLY A 161 10.71 -0.72 9.17
CA GLY A 161 11.78 -0.60 10.15
C GLY A 161 12.89 -1.63 9.97
N ALA A 162 14.01 -1.42 10.65
CA ALA A 162 15.13 -2.37 10.69
C ALA A 162 14.77 -3.70 11.39
N ASP A 163 13.63 -3.77 12.06
CA ASP A 163 13.04 -4.99 12.62
C ASP A 163 12.33 -5.87 11.57
N GLY A 164 12.38 -5.50 10.29
CA GLY A 164 11.73 -6.22 9.21
C GLY A 164 10.21 -6.07 9.16
N ASN A 165 9.62 -5.15 9.95
CA ASN A 165 8.20 -4.92 9.95
C ASN A 165 7.83 -3.61 9.23
N THR A 166 6.78 -3.68 8.44
CA THR A 166 6.11 -2.52 7.84
C THR A 166 5.02 -2.02 8.78
N ARG A 167 4.93 -0.70 8.93
CA ARG A 167 3.84 -0.02 9.62
C ARG A 167 3.09 0.84 8.61
N LEU A 168 1.79 0.56 8.44
CA LEU A 168 0.87 1.41 7.71
C LEU A 168 0.14 2.29 8.71
N VAL A 169 0.16 3.59 8.47
CA VAL A 169 -0.56 4.61 9.25
C VAL A 169 -1.55 5.31 8.32
N CYS A 170 -2.79 5.44 8.75
CA CYS A 170 -3.79 6.27 8.09
C CYS A 170 -4.32 7.31 9.07
N HIS A 171 -4.25 8.59 8.70
CA HIS A 171 -4.83 9.69 9.44
C HIS A 171 -6.17 10.11 8.83
N TYR A 172 -7.10 10.48 9.69
CA TYR A 172 -8.47 10.85 9.35
C TYR A 172 -8.83 12.24 9.89
N ALA A 173 -9.56 13.01 9.11
CA ALA A 173 -10.05 14.32 9.52
C ALA A 173 -11.53 14.55 9.11
N PRO A 174 -12.35 15.05 10.02
CA PRO A 174 -12.18 15.05 11.47
C PRO A 174 -12.00 13.64 12.04
N PRO A 175 -11.39 13.48 13.24
CA PRO A 175 -11.25 12.17 13.88
C PRO A 175 -12.59 11.53 14.20
N GLY A 176 -12.64 10.20 14.13
CA GLY A 176 -13.78 9.40 14.57
C GLY A 176 -13.58 8.80 15.96
N ASN A 177 -14.36 7.78 16.26
CA ASN A 177 -14.32 7.01 17.51
C ASN A 177 -14.51 7.91 18.76
N ILE A 178 -15.42 8.89 18.63
CA ILE A 178 -15.72 9.85 19.69
C ILE A 178 -16.74 9.24 20.65
N GLN A 179 -16.36 9.14 21.92
CA GLN A 179 -17.23 8.60 22.96
C GLN A 179 -18.57 9.35 23.03
N GLY A 180 -19.65 8.60 23.15
CA GLY A 180 -21.02 9.14 23.24
C GLY A 180 -21.61 9.59 21.90
N ARG A 181 -20.94 9.32 20.76
CA ARG A 181 -21.44 9.63 19.41
C ARG A 181 -21.79 8.36 18.65
N SER A 182 -22.80 8.46 17.79
CA SER A 182 -23.10 7.38 16.82
C SER A 182 -21.99 7.29 15.78
N VAL A 183 -21.72 6.08 15.30
CA VAL A 183 -20.73 5.83 14.22
C VAL A 183 -21.28 6.36 12.90
N PHE A 184 -22.54 6.03 12.58
CA PHE A 184 -23.28 6.53 11.39
C PHE A 184 -24.78 6.53 11.63
#